data_a9da595bef0b0c228b2f424ee339d459
#
_entry.id   a9da595bef0b0c228b2f424ee339d459
#
_cell.length_a   1.000
_cell.length_b   1.000
_cell.length_c   1.000
_cell.angle_alpha   90.00
_cell.angle_beta   90.00
_cell.angle_gamma   90.00
#
_symmetry.space_group_name_H-M   'P 1'
#
loop_
_entity.id
_entity.type
_entity.pdbx_description
1 polymer ?
#
loop_
_entity_poly.entity_id
_entity_poly.type
_entity_poly.pdbx_seq_one_letter_code
_entity_poly.pdbx_strand_id
1 'polypeptide(L)'
;MSEKNQTKLLSKDATLEESLAKMKNILNDVGCEINFSQSKHPLQNCFSVNLSSVEAPRHIYSNGKGILDDASMASALGEYIERLQTNNFFIDFHLPHRKYYPDEVAFEFGGEYLNTELKEIYNPKNELTEEDLVDFNSDYTDKIVSLPFIKNSTKEKIYIPINILSNLYVSNGLATGNTALEAQVQALSEIFERFAKIEIIKNGYALPAFTQEIVESFPRVHKDVEALRALGYIVEVLDASLGGKFPVTAISFINPKTSTLFVSFGAHPILEVSLERTMTELMQGRSLENLDSFETPTFDMSIVADSFNLESHFVDSNGKLGFSFLSSKKSFELAEFAYSGNSSKEEHDFLIDILKTMNKEIYLREYDYLGFYSCQMIVPSISEVYPIEDLIYNNKNNGKLIRDMVLNFKEYDPEDIMIEIERLEDSLNMEKYIGVIFEENFNLLEFKAQIYLELGEVDEALEIFEYSDNKLGRLIVELARMEELELDFSEYEEALYNVFSKEKVLKALKILDGDETFINVSLHQDYQNMLNLYDKLEKKKFLMI
;
A
#
# COMPACT_ATOMS: atom_id res chain seq x y z
N MET A 1 41.12 -10.79 16.81
CA MET A 1 39.78 -10.41 16.32
C MET A 1 39.92 -10.24 14.83
N SER A 2 39.37 -11.15 14.01
CA SER A 2 39.40 -10.99 12.56
C SER A 2 38.61 -9.72 12.20
N GLU A 3 39.19 -8.83 11.43
CA GLU A 3 38.46 -7.77 10.76
C GLU A 3 37.31 -8.45 10.01
N LYS A 4 36.07 -8.31 10.52
CA LYS A 4 34.89 -8.69 9.74
C LYS A 4 34.88 -7.78 8.53
N ASN A 5 34.90 -8.34 7.32
CA ASN A 5 34.68 -7.60 6.09
C ASN A 5 33.39 -6.79 6.27
N GLN A 6 33.51 -5.47 6.30
CA GLN A 6 32.36 -4.56 6.36
C GLN A 6 31.92 -4.26 4.94
N THR A 7 30.64 -4.44 4.65
CA THR A 7 30.04 -4.22 3.32
C THR A 7 29.41 -2.82 3.30
N LYS A 8 29.99 -1.89 2.56
CA LYS A 8 29.40 -0.57 2.31
C LYS A 8 28.82 -0.53 0.90
N LEU A 9 27.50 -0.35 0.80
CA LEU A 9 26.81 -0.14 -0.46
C LEU A 9 26.90 1.32 -0.90
N LEU A 10 26.79 1.56 -2.20
CA LEU A 10 26.71 2.92 -2.75
C LEU A 10 25.50 3.66 -2.16
N SER A 11 25.64 4.96 -1.95
CA SER A 11 24.58 5.82 -1.39
C SER A 11 24.06 5.37 -0.02
N LYS A 12 24.92 4.74 0.80
CA LYS A 12 24.60 4.37 2.18
C LYS A 12 25.60 4.98 3.16
N ASP A 13 25.09 5.56 4.25
CA ASP A 13 25.91 6.26 5.25
C ASP A 13 26.49 5.33 6.32
N ALA A 14 25.95 4.10 6.45
CA ALA A 14 26.49 3.06 7.34
C ALA A 14 26.80 1.77 6.55
N THR A 15 27.53 0.85 7.19
CA THR A 15 27.73 -0.49 6.64
C THR A 15 26.45 -1.33 6.76
N LEU A 16 26.33 -2.35 5.91
CA LEU A 16 25.18 -3.24 5.90
C LEU A 16 25.00 -3.96 7.24
N GLU A 17 26.12 -4.41 7.82
CA GLU A 17 26.15 -5.12 9.10
C GLU A 17 25.70 -4.22 10.27
N GLU A 18 26.14 -2.95 10.28
CA GLU A 18 25.71 -1.97 11.28
C GLU A 18 24.21 -1.68 11.16
N SER A 19 23.73 -1.46 9.95
CA SER A 19 22.31 -1.20 9.68
C SER A 19 21.43 -2.37 10.11
N LEU A 20 21.80 -3.60 9.73
CA LEU A 20 21.08 -4.83 10.11
C LEU A 20 21.02 -5.00 11.63
N ALA A 21 22.16 -4.84 12.32
CA ALA A 21 22.22 -4.98 13.77
C ALA A 21 21.36 -3.94 14.48
N LYS A 22 21.44 -2.66 14.04
CA LYS A 22 20.64 -1.56 14.61
C LYS A 22 19.16 -1.80 14.44
N MET A 23 18.70 -2.12 13.23
CA MET A 23 17.28 -2.33 12.93
C MET A 23 16.69 -3.54 13.65
N LYS A 24 17.41 -4.67 13.72
CA LYS A 24 16.98 -5.84 14.50
C LYS A 24 16.83 -5.52 15.99
N ASN A 25 17.76 -4.78 16.56
CA ASN A 25 17.69 -4.36 17.97
C ASN A 25 16.46 -3.47 18.22
N ILE A 26 16.17 -2.53 17.33
CA ILE A 26 14.97 -1.67 17.43
C ILE A 26 13.69 -2.49 17.45
N LEU A 27 13.54 -3.45 16.54
CA LEU A 27 12.34 -4.29 16.47
C LEU A 27 12.20 -5.18 17.71
N ASN A 28 13.30 -5.74 18.20
CA ASN A 28 13.31 -6.47 19.47
C ASN A 28 12.88 -5.59 20.66
N ASP A 29 13.34 -4.33 20.71
CA ASP A 29 12.97 -3.36 21.76
C ASP A 29 11.50 -2.91 21.69
N VAL A 30 10.90 -2.97 20.50
CA VAL A 30 9.44 -2.80 20.32
C VAL A 30 8.70 -4.06 20.77
N GLY A 31 9.38 -5.21 20.86
CA GLY A 31 8.80 -6.51 21.17
C GLY A 31 8.17 -7.15 19.95
N CYS A 32 8.80 -6.98 18.78
CA CYS A 32 8.44 -7.68 17.55
C CYS A 32 9.38 -8.86 17.35
N GLU A 33 8.86 -10.07 17.43
CA GLU A 33 9.57 -11.28 17.03
C GLU A 33 9.48 -11.43 15.51
N ILE A 34 10.57 -11.07 14.82
CA ILE A 34 10.61 -10.98 13.36
C ILE A 34 10.94 -12.32 12.72
N ASN A 35 10.23 -12.64 11.63
CA ASN A 35 10.46 -13.79 10.78
C ASN A 35 10.71 -13.36 9.34
N PHE A 36 11.81 -13.85 8.77
CA PHE A 36 12.08 -13.73 7.34
C PHE A 36 11.59 -14.97 6.60
N SER A 37 10.96 -14.76 5.46
CA SER A 37 10.70 -15.85 4.51
C SER A 37 12.02 -16.39 3.93
N GLN A 38 11.95 -17.54 3.26
CA GLN A 38 13.07 -17.96 2.42
C GLN A 38 13.34 -16.90 1.35
N SER A 39 14.60 -16.51 1.20
CA SER A 39 15.03 -15.56 0.18
C SER A 39 14.77 -16.12 -1.23
N LYS A 40 14.13 -15.32 -2.09
CA LYS A 40 14.02 -15.61 -3.52
C LYS A 40 15.24 -15.01 -4.23
N HIS A 41 15.87 -15.81 -5.07
CA HIS A 41 17.11 -15.48 -5.76
C HIS A 41 17.05 -15.98 -7.22
N PRO A 42 16.18 -15.41 -8.06
CA PRO A 42 16.00 -15.87 -9.45
C PRO A 42 17.14 -15.52 -10.38
N LEU A 43 17.88 -14.44 -10.12
CA LEU A 43 19.04 -13.96 -10.87
C LEU A 43 20.22 -13.73 -9.91
N GLN A 44 21.45 -13.71 -10.45
CA GLN A 44 22.67 -13.67 -9.64
C GLN A 44 22.73 -12.47 -8.68
N ASN A 45 22.18 -11.32 -9.07
CA ASN A 45 22.22 -10.08 -8.28
C ASN A 45 20.82 -9.58 -7.88
N CYS A 46 19.82 -10.47 -7.86
CA CYS A 46 18.45 -10.13 -7.46
C CYS A 46 17.99 -11.02 -6.32
N PHE A 47 17.89 -10.44 -5.14
CA PHE A 47 17.40 -11.08 -3.92
C PHE A 47 16.12 -10.40 -3.46
N SER A 48 15.16 -11.16 -2.98
CA SER A 48 13.99 -10.62 -2.31
C SER A 48 13.53 -11.50 -1.16
N VAL A 49 12.99 -10.86 -0.12
CA VAL A 49 12.56 -11.51 1.12
C VAL A 49 11.33 -10.81 1.67
N ASN A 50 10.43 -11.57 2.32
CA ASN A 50 9.34 -11.00 3.11
C ASN A 50 9.73 -11.01 4.58
N LEU A 51 9.34 -9.98 5.31
CA LEU A 51 9.48 -9.84 6.75
C LEU A 51 8.09 -9.71 7.38
N SER A 52 7.82 -10.52 8.38
CA SER A 52 6.63 -10.44 9.23
C SER A 52 7.01 -10.51 10.71
N SER A 53 6.08 -10.23 11.59
CA SER A 53 6.24 -10.41 13.04
C SER A 53 5.16 -11.36 13.58
N VAL A 54 5.52 -12.17 14.57
CA VAL A 54 4.60 -13.11 15.23
C VAL A 54 3.43 -12.38 15.91
N GLU A 55 3.68 -11.17 16.45
CA GLU A 55 2.70 -10.37 17.17
C GLU A 55 1.81 -9.53 16.26
N ALA A 56 2.14 -9.46 14.97
CA ALA A 56 1.36 -8.70 14.00
C ALA A 56 0.41 -9.58 13.21
N PRO A 57 -0.77 -9.08 12.81
CA PRO A 57 -1.64 -9.79 11.90
C PRO A 57 -0.96 -10.03 10.55
N ARG A 58 -1.44 -11.03 9.81
CA ARG A 58 -0.92 -11.42 8.48
C ARG A 58 -0.82 -10.28 7.46
N HIS A 59 -1.58 -9.19 7.65
CA HIS A 59 -1.61 -8.02 6.77
C HIS A 59 -0.45 -7.04 7.05
N ILE A 60 0.28 -7.20 8.16
CA ILE A 60 1.41 -6.35 8.54
C ILE A 60 2.71 -7.07 8.20
N TYR A 61 3.24 -6.79 7.03
CA TYR A 61 4.50 -7.34 6.54
C TYR A 61 5.20 -6.32 5.63
N SER A 62 6.48 -6.53 5.38
CA SER A 62 7.25 -5.76 4.40
C SER A 62 7.99 -6.66 3.42
N ASN A 63 8.37 -6.09 2.29
CA ASN A 63 9.08 -6.78 1.22
C ASN A 63 10.43 -6.11 1.00
N GLY A 64 11.52 -6.84 1.17
CA GLY A 64 12.85 -6.36 0.87
C GLY A 64 13.37 -6.87 -0.46
N LYS A 65 14.15 -6.03 -1.14
CA LYS A 65 14.89 -6.36 -2.35
C LYS A 65 16.32 -5.83 -2.28
N GLY A 66 17.23 -6.46 -2.97
CA GLY A 66 18.62 -6.02 -3.00
C GLY A 66 19.51 -6.85 -3.90
N ILE A 67 20.71 -6.34 -4.14
CA ILE A 67 21.75 -7.01 -4.94
C ILE A 67 22.52 -8.09 -4.17
N LEU A 68 22.30 -8.17 -2.87
CA LEU A 68 22.82 -9.16 -1.94
C LEU A 68 21.70 -9.62 -1.01
N ASP A 69 21.80 -10.82 -0.44
CA ASP A 69 20.81 -11.36 0.49
C ASP A 69 20.65 -10.46 1.72
N ASP A 70 21.75 -10.10 2.38
CA ASP A 70 21.75 -9.17 3.51
C ASP A 70 21.19 -7.78 3.14
N ALA A 71 21.37 -7.31 1.89
CA ALA A 71 20.79 -6.06 1.42
C ALA A 71 19.26 -6.17 1.29
N SER A 72 18.73 -7.30 0.84
CA SER A 72 17.29 -7.55 0.80
C SER A 72 16.68 -7.59 2.21
N MET A 73 17.38 -8.21 3.17
CA MET A 73 16.97 -8.21 4.59
C MET A 73 16.99 -6.79 5.19
N ALA A 74 18.03 -5.99 4.90
CA ALA A 74 18.11 -4.61 5.37
C ALA A 74 16.99 -3.74 4.76
N SER A 75 16.65 -3.96 3.49
CA SER A 75 15.53 -3.30 2.83
C SER A 75 14.20 -3.63 3.51
N ALA A 76 13.93 -4.93 3.79
CA ALA A 76 12.71 -5.36 4.48
C ALA A 76 12.61 -4.77 5.90
N LEU A 77 13.71 -4.79 6.67
CA LEU A 77 13.76 -4.21 8.01
C LEU A 77 13.54 -2.71 8.00
N GLY A 78 14.17 -2.01 7.05
CA GLY A 78 14.00 -0.57 6.88
C GLY A 78 12.56 -0.20 6.60
N GLU A 79 11.93 -0.86 5.64
CA GLU A 79 10.51 -0.66 5.31
C GLU A 79 9.62 -1.00 6.50
N TYR A 80 9.87 -2.08 7.22
CA TYR A 80 9.06 -2.45 8.39
C TYR A 80 9.11 -1.38 9.49
N ILE A 81 10.30 -0.85 9.82
CA ILE A 81 10.47 0.24 10.78
C ILE A 81 9.80 1.52 10.28
N GLU A 82 9.97 1.86 9.00
CA GLU A 82 9.29 2.98 8.37
C GLU A 82 7.79 2.89 8.57
N ARG A 83 7.17 1.79 8.16
CA ARG A 83 5.72 1.57 8.25
C ARG A 83 5.19 1.60 9.68
N LEU A 84 5.97 1.10 10.65
CA LEU A 84 5.61 1.18 12.07
C LEU A 84 5.60 2.62 12.57
N GLN A 85 6.69 3.37 12.41
CA GLN A 85 6.77 4.70 13.04
C GLN A 85 6.03 5.80 12.27
N THR A 86 5.73 5.59 10.99
CA THR A 86 4.88 6.48 10.17
C THR A 86 3.40 6.11 10.20
N ASN A 87 3.01 5.09 10.98
CA ASN A 87 1.66 4.53 11.03
C ASN A 87 1.13 3.98 9.69
N ASN A 88 1.97 3.81 8.69
CA ASN A 88 1.52 3.35 7.37
C ASN A 88 0.96 1.92 7.39
N PHE A 89 1.42 1.05 8.29
CA PHE A 89 0.80 -0.26 8.51
C PHE A 89 -0.63 -0.21 9.05
N PHE A 90 -1.02 0.92 9.64
CA PHE A 90 -2.29 1.06 10.34
C PHE A 90 -3.29 1.95 9.59
N ILE A 91 -2.92 2.46 8.43
CA ILE A 91 -3.70 3.42 7.64
C ILE A 91 -5.08 2.89 7.21
N ASP A 92 -5.23 1.57 7.11
CA ASP A 92 -6.47 0.90 6.72
C ASP A 92 -7.24 0.33 7.93
N PHE A 93 -6.83 0.63 9.19
CA PHE A 93 -7.48 0.09 10.38
C PHE A 93 -8.12 1.17 11.24
N HIS A 94 -9.27 0.84 11.85
CA HIS A 94 -9.87 1.64 12.90
C HIS A 94 -9.04 1.55 14.19
N LEU A 95 -8.74 2.69 14.78
CA LEU A 95 -7.88 2.84 15.97
C LEU A 95 -8.67 3.54 17.09
N PRO A 96 -9.70 2.89 17.68
CA PRO A 96 -10.56 3.52 18.68
C PRO A 96 -9.76 4.02 19.88
N HIS A 97 -10.04 5.27 20.32
CA HIS A 97 -9.44 5.91 21.50
C HIS A 97 -7.92 6.05 21.49
N ARG A 98 -7.28 6.05 20.30
CA ARG A 98 -5.84 6.14 20.11
C ARG A 98 -5.45 7.41 19.40
N LYS A 99 -4.23 7.88 19.68
CA LYS A 99 -3.60 9.00 18.99
C LYS A 99 -2.54 8.53 18.03
N TYR A 100 -2.28 9.32 17.00
CA TYR A 100 -1.24 9.00 16.03
C TYR A 100 0.15 9.43 16.51
N TYR A 101 0.23 10.69 17.00
CA TYR A 101 1.50 11.31 17.40
C TYR A 101 1.31 12.32 18.51
N PRO A 102 2.36 12.54 19.32
CA PRO A 102 2.32 13.53 20.40
C PRO A 102 2.11 14.97 19.94
N ASP A 103 2.48 15.29 18.70
CA ASP A 103 2.43 16.62 18.08
C ASP A 103 1.30 16.79 17.08
N GLU A 104 0.40 15.81 16.97
CA GLU A 104 -0.84 15.95 16.19
C GLU A 104 -1.75 17.02 16.80
N VAL A 105 -2.55 17.64 15.94
CA VAL A 105 -3.57 18.60 16.36
C VAL A 105 -4.92 18.22 15.76
N ALA A 106 -5.90 18.01 16.62
CA ALA A 106 -7.29 17.84 16.20
C ALA A 106 -7.96 19.22 16.16
N PHE A 107 -8.16 19.74 14.97
CA PHE A 107 -8.80 21.03 14.74
C PHE A 107 -10.32 20.90 14.71
N GLU A 108 -11.02 21.84 15.34
CA GLU A 108 -12.44 22.05 15.08
C GLU A 108 -12.64 22.53 13.63
N PHE A 109 -13.84 22.32 13.07
CA PHE A 109 -14.19 22.87 11.77
C PHE A 109 -14.04 24.41 11.75
N GLY A 110 -13.54 24.96 10.67
CA GLY A 110 -13.14 26.37 10.58
C GLY A 110 -11.73 26.67 11.13
N GLY A 111 -11.01 25.67 11.65
CA GLY A 111 -9.65 25.84 12.19
C GLY A 111 -8.56 25.93 11.13
N GLU A 112 -7.31 26.09 11.57
CA GLU A 112 -6.12 26.22 10.69
C GLU A 112 -5.49 24.86 10.37
N TYR A 113 -6.32 23.86 10.04
CA TYR A 113 -5.91 22.49 9.74
C TYR A 113 -5.10 22.34 8.45
N LEU A 114 -5.20 23.32 7.54
CA LEU A 114 -4.50 23.38 6.26
C LEU A 114 -4.33 24.84 5.85
N ASN A 115 -3.17 25.21 5.32
CA ASN A 115 -2.92 26.58 4.88
C ASN A 115 -3.64 26.89 3.55
N THR A 116 -3.75 28.19 3.20
CA THR A 116 -4.49 28.66 2.01
C THR A 116 -3.90 28.11 0.71
N GLU A 117 -2.57 28.07 0.59
CA GLU A 117 -1.87 27.57 -0.60
C GLU A 117 -2.24 26.10 -0.90
N LEU A 118 -2.24 25.25 0.12
CA LEU A 118 -2.61 23.84 -0.02
C LEU A 118 -4.12 23.66 -0.21
N LYS A 119 -4.96 24.52 0.38
CA LYS A 119 -6.41 24.51 0.13
C LYS A 119 -6.71 24.76 -1.35
N GLU A 120 -6.00 25.70 -1.99
CA GLU A 120 -6.17 25.96 -3.43
C GLU A 120 -5.76 24.75 -4.30
N ILE A 121 -4.75 23.97 -3.87
CA ILE A 121 -4.29 22.78 -4.58
C ILE A 121 -5.28 21.62 -4.42
N TYR A 122 -5.71 21.33 -3.19
CA TYR A 122 -6.55 20.15 -2.92
C TYR A 122 -8.06 20.39 -3.10
N ASN A 123 -8.49 21.64 -3.14
CA ASN A 123 -9.89 22.00 -3.33
C ASN A 123 -10.09 23.10 -4.41
N PRO A 124 -9.58 22.89 -5.64
CA PRO A 124 -9.59 23.92 -6.68
C PRO A 124 -11.01 24.32 -7.14
N LYS A 125 -11.99 23.45 -6.93
CA LYS A 125 -13.40 23.66 -7.31
C LYS A 125 -14.29 24.06 -6.14
N ASN A 126 -13.76 24.14 -4.92
CA ASN A 126 -14.51 24.36 -3.66
C ASN A 126 -15.64 23.32 -3.44
N GLU A 127 -15.42 22.07 -3.83
CA GLU A 127 -16.36 20.96 -3.64
C GLU A 127 -16.04 20.14 -2.38
N LEU A 128 -14.76 20.13 -1.95
CA LEU A 128 -14.30 19.43 -0.75
C LEU A 128 -14.77 20.16 0.51
N THR A 129 -15.47 19.44 1.37
CA THR A 129 -15.99 19.94 2.66
C THR A 129 -15.03 19.61 3.82
N GLU A 130 -15.33 20.10 5.02
CA GLU A 130 -14.53 19.77 6.20
C GLU A 130 -14.80 18.35 6.70
N GLU A 131 -16.01 17.86 6.50
CA GLU A 131 -16.40 16.47 6.77
C GLU A 131 -15.57 15.47 5.94
N ASP A 132 -15.29 15.81 4.68
CA ASP A 132 -14.42 14.98 3.82
C ASP A 132 -12.99 14.88 4.33
N LEU A 133 -12.53 15.83 5.14
CA LEU A 133 -11.18 15.86 5.71
C LEU A 133 -11.05 15.18 7.08
N VAL A 134 -12.14 14.69 7.64
CA VAL A 134 -12.10 13.85 8.84
C VAL A 134 -11.35 12.55 8.51
N ASP A 135 -10.44 12.13 9.38
CA ASP A 135 -9.63 10.94 9.14
C ASP A 135 -10.41 9.64 9.34
N PHE A 136 -9.99 8.60 8.64
CA PHE A 136 -10.63 7.28 8.68
C PHE A 136 -10.46 6.54 10.01
N ASN A 137 -9.28 6.65 10.63
CA ASN A 137 -8.85 5.73 11.68
C ASN A 137 -9.39 6.09 13.07
N SER A 138 -9.55 7.38 13.40
CA SER A 138 -9.98 7.84 14.72
C SER A 138 -11.51 7.80 14.92
N ASP A 139 -11.93 8.01 16.17
CA ASP A 139 -13.35 8.13 16.52
C ASP A 139 -13.93 9.53 16.20
N TYR A 140 -13.11 10.50 15.77
CA TYR A 140 -13.62 11.84 15.46
C TYR A 140 -14.56 11.83 14.26
N THR A 141 -15.66 12.59 14.38
CA THR A 141 -16.62 12.85 13.31
C THR A 141 -16.78 14.35 13.03
N ASP A 142 -16.28 15.18 13.92
CA ASP A 142 -16.45 16.64 13.95
C ASP A 142 -15.11 17.41 14.03
N LYS A 143 -13.98 16.72 13.86
CA LYS A 143 -12.63 17.29 13.94
C LYS A 143 -11.73 16.77 12.83
N ILE A 144 -10.80 17.62 12.44
CA ILE A 144 -9.78 17.31 11.43
C ILE A 144 -8.44 17.12 12.15
N VAL A 145 -7.94 15.89 12.19
CA VAL A 145 -6.62 15.60 12.75
C VAL A 145 -5.55 15.88 11.70
N SER A 146 -4.63 16.79 12.03
CA SER A 146 -3.54 17.19 11.14
C SER A 146 -2.18 17.02 11.79
N LEU A 147 -1.18 16.74 10.96
CA LEU A 147 0.21 16.60 11.36
C LEU A 147 1.04 17.82 10.95
N PRO A 148 2.02 18.23 11.76
CA PRO A 148 2.93 19.32 11.41
C PRO A 148 3.97 18.86 10.37
N PHE A 149 4.15 19.68 9.36
CA PHE A 149 5.20 19.59 8.34
C PHE A 149 5.99 20.88 8.29
N ILE A 150 7.24 20.81 7.86
CA ILE A 150 8.09 21.97 7.62
C ILE A 150 8.11 22.28 6.13
N LYS A 151 7.65 23.47 5.76
CA LYS A 151 7.76 24.01 4.40
C LYS A 151 9.23 24.28 4.09
N ASN A 152 9.77 23.67 3.04
CA ASN A 152 11.22 23.67 2.82
C ASN A 152 11.78 25.07 2.48
N SER A 153 11.05 25.90 1.73
CA SER A 153 11.50 27.24 1.31
C SER A 153 11.57 28.24 2.46
N THR A 154 10.58 28.26 3.36
CA THR A 154 10.44 29.25 4.44
C THR A 154 10.83 28.70 5.82
N LYS A 155 10.95 27.38 5.97
CA LYS A 155 11.12 26.68 7.26
C LYS A 155 9.94 26.90 8.22
N GLU A 156 8.81 27.33 7.71
CA GLU A 156 7.58 27.50 8.46
C GLU A 156 6.92 26.15 8.74
N LYS A 157 6.36 26.01 9.94
CA LYS A 157 5.52 24.86 10.30
C LYS A 157 4.12 25.07 9.75
N ILE A 158 3.63 24.11 8.97
CA ILE A 158 2.26 24.06 8.47
C ILE A 158 1.61 22.74 8.89
N TYR A 159 0.30 22.65 8.80
CA TYR A 159 -0.43 21.42 9.10
C TYR A 159 -1.01 20.81 7.84
N ILE A 160 -1.00 19.46 7.75
CA ILE A 160 -1.63 18.69 6.69
C ILE A 160 -2.53 17.64 7.33
N PRO A 161 -3.83 17.55 6.97
CA PRO A 161 -4.76 16.54 7.45
C PRO A 161 -4.29 15.12 7.18
N ILE A 162 -4.44 14.23 8.15
CA ILE A 162 -4.14 12.79 7.99
C ILE A 162 -4.98 12.20 6.87
N ASN A 163 -6.22 12.65 6.70
CA ASN A 163 -7.06 12.23 5.59
C ASN A 163 -6.40 12.46 4.22
N ILE A 164 -5.84 13.65 3.97
CA ILE A 164 -5.09 13.95 2.73
C ILE A 164 -3.89 13.01 2.57
N LEU A 165 -3.12 12.81 3.65
CA LEU A 165 -1.94 11.95 3.62
C LEU A 165 -2.30 10.50 3.27
N SER A 166 -3.35 9.97 3.87
CA SER A 166 -3.79 8.60 3.70
C SER A 166 -4.52 8.33 2.38
N ASN A 167 -5.25 9.30 1.84
CA ASN A 167 -5.97 9.13 0.59
C ASN A 167 -5.10 9.41 -0.63
N LEU A 168 -4.26 10.46 -0.63
CA LEU A 168 -3.53 10.87 -1.83
C LEU A 168 -2.11 10.34 -1.91
N TYR A 169 -1.38 10.28 -0.78
CA TYR A 169 0.05 9.99 -0.78
C TYR A 169 0.39 8.57 -0.36
N VAL A 170 -0.40 7.99 0.55
CA VAL A 170 -0.21 6.64 1.09
C VAL A 170 1.23 6.46 1.60
N SER A 171 2.06 5.72 0.85
CA SER A 171 3.46 5.51 1.19
C SER A 171 4.43 6.32 0.32
N ASN A 172 3.96 7.04 -0.69
CA ASN A 172 4.86 7.80 -1.56
C ASN A 172 5.50 8.96 -0.80
N GLY A 173 6.81 9.09 -0.92
CA GLY A 173 7.59 10.05 -0.17
C GLY A 173 7.90 9.65 1.28
N LEU A 174 7.47 8.46 1.74
CA LEU A 174 7.97 7.84 2.97
C LEU A 174 9.32 7.17 2.68
N ALA A 175 10.26 7.34 3.59
CA ALA A 175 11.53 6.62 3.53
C ALA A 175 12.18 6.51 4.89
N THR A 176 13.07 5.54 5.03
CA THR A 176 13.93 5.38 6.21
C THR A 176 15.39 5.27 5.80
N GLY A 177 16.31 5.65 6.70
CA GLY A 177 17.74 5.61 6.45
C GLY A 177 18.59 5.69 7.72
N ASN A 178 19.88 5.44 7.56
CA ASN A 178 20.85 5.56 8.65
C ASN A 178 21.01 7.01 9.11
N THR A 179 20.80 7.95 8.18
CA THR A 179 20.82 9.40 8.41
C THR A 179 19.61 10.07 7.78
N ALA A 180 19.33 11.30 8.17
CA ALA A 180 18.28 12.12 7.60
C ALA A 180 18.43 12.30 6.07
N LEU A 181 19.64 12.59 5.62
CA LEU A 181 19.94 12.81 4.21
C LEU A 181 19.76 11.52 3.39
N GLU A 182 20.22 10.37 3.89
CA GLU A 182 20.02 9.07 3.23
C GLU A 182 18.52 8.78 3.05
N ALA A 183 17.70 9.00 4.08
CA ALA A 183 16.25 8.79 3.99
C ALA A 183 15.59 9.78 3.01
N GLN A 184 15.95 11.06 3.05
CA GLN A 184 15.40 12.07 2.14
C GLN A 184 15.79 11.83 0.68
N VAL A 185 17.01 11.36 0.40
CA VAL A 185 17.42 10.92 -0.96
C VAL A 185 16.54 9.76 -1.43
N GLN A 186 16.28 8.78 -0.56
CA GLN A 186 15.41 7.65 -0.88
C GLN A 186 13.98 8.13 -1.18
N ALA A 187 13.40 9.00 -0.34
CA ALA A 187 12.05 9.54 -0.50
C ALA A 187 11.90 10.30 -1.84
N LEU A 188 12.85 11.21 -2.14
CA LEU A 188 12.84 11.98 -3.38
C LEU A 188 13.04 11.09 -4.61
N SER A 189 13.92 10.09 -4.53
CA SER A 189 14.13 9.14 -5.62
C SER A 189 12.84 8.38 -5.94
N GLU A 190 12.12 7.90 -4.93
CA GLU A 190 10.85 7.20 -5.12
C GLU A 190 9.77 8.13 -5.71
N ILE A 191 9.68 9.38 -5.24
CA ILE A 191 8.78 10.37 -5.82
C ILE A 191 9.05 10.57 -7.32
N PHE A 192 10.31 10.73 -7.71
CA PHE A 192 10.66 10.90 -9.13
C PHE A 192 10.44 9.64 -9.95
N GLU A 193 10.73 8.46 -9.39
CA GLU A 193 10.46 7.18 -10.02
C GLU A 193 8.98 7.04 -10.37
N ARG A 194 8.11 7.24 -9.39
CA ARG A 194 6.66 7.12 -9.56
C ARG A 194 6.10 8.18 -10.49
N PHE A 195 6.53 9.43 -10.35
CA PHE A 195 6.12 10.50 -11.25
C PHE A 195 6.50 10.22 -12.70
N ALA A 196 7.78 9.89 -12.98
CA ALA A 196 8.23 9.58 -14.31
C ALA A 196 7.54 8.34 -14.89
N LYS A 197 7.34 7.29 -14.08
CA LYS A 197 6.62 6.06 -14.46
C LYS A 197 5.22 6.39 -14.97
N ILE A 198 4.44 7.16 -14.20
CA ILE A 198 3.08 7.52 -14.58
C ILE A 198 3.05 8.40 -15.83
N GLU A 199 3.90 9.41 -15.93
CA GLU A 199 4.00 10.26 -17.11
C GLU A 199 4.36 9.45 -18.37
N ILE A 200 5.27 8.49 -18.27
CA ILE A 200 5.67 7.63 -19.38
C ILE A 200 4.50 6.73 -19.81
N ILE A 201 3.85 6.07 -18.88
CA ILE A 201 2.77 5.12 -19.17
C ILE A 201 1.55 5.85 -19.73
N LYS A 202 1.08 6.88 -19.04
CA LYS A 202 -0.10 7.67 -19.42
C LYS A 202 0.01 8.29 -20.82
N ASN A 203 1.19 8.79 -21.17
CA ASN A 203 1.43 9.43 -22.47
C ASN A 203 1.93 8.45 -23.53
N GLY A 204 2.23 7.20 -23.18
CA GLY A 204 2.76 6.20 -24.11
C GLY A 204 4.10 6.56 -24.70
N TYR A 205 4.99 7.18 -23.94
CA TYR A 205 6.31 7.58 -24.41
C TYR A 205 7.19 6.38 -24.74
N ALA A 206 7.81 6.39 -25.92
CA ALA A 206 8.83 5.44 -26.34
C ALA A 206 10.21 5.92 -25.86
N LEU A 207 10.83 5.16 -24.97
CA LEU A 207 12.08 5.54 -24.32
C LEU A 207 13.31 5.14 -25.15
N PRO A 208 14.39 5.95 -25.16
CA PRO A 208 15.66 5.54 -25.78
C PRO A 208 16.35 4.45 -24.94
N ALA A 209 16.98 3.50 -25.62
CA ALA A 209 17.77 2.46 -24.96
C ALA A 209 19.19 2.98 -24.64
N PHE A 210 19.73 2.56 -23.49
CA PHE A 210 21.17 2.70 -23.25
C PHE A 210 21.97 1.87 -24.25
N THR A 211 23.13 2.39 -24.65
CA THR A 211 24.03 1.63 -25.54
C THR A 211 24.57 0.39 -24.82
N GLN A 212 24.94 -0.62 -25.60
CA GLN A 212 25.53 -1.85 -25.06
C GLN A 212 26.78 -1.54 -24.20
N GLU A 213 27.61 -0.61 -24.63
CA GLU A 213 28.80 -0.14 -23.92
C GLU A 213 28.48 0.42 -22.51
N ILE A 214 27.39 1.20 -22.40
CA ILE A 214 26.94 1.75 -21.10
C ILE A 214 26.47 0.60 -20.21
N VAL A 215 25.65 -0.31 -20.69
CA VAL A 215 25.13 -1.43 -19.90
C VAL A 215 26.27 -2.35 -19.43
N GLU A 216 27.25 -2.65 -20.28
CA GLU A 216 28.43 -3.45 -19.95
C GLU A 216 29.32 -2.81 -18.87
N SER A 217 29.30 -1.48 -18.74
CA SER A 217 30.03 -0.78 -17.68
C SER A 217 29.46 -1.04 -16.27
N PHE A 218 28.24 -1.62 -16.17
CA PHE A 218 27.57 -2.04 -14.93
C PHE A 218 27.46 -3.58 -14.85
N PRO A 219 28.50 -4.30 -14.42
CA PRO A 219 28.59 -5.76 -14.60
C PRO A 219 27.48 -6.56 -13.94
N ARG A 220 26.88 -6.08 -12.81
CA ARG A 220 25.77 -6.78 -12.14
C ARG A 220 24.53 -6.75 -12.98
N VAL A 221 24.14 -5.57 -13.45
CA VAL A 221 22.95 -5.38 -14.29
C VAL A 221 23.13 -6.09 -15.64
N HIS A 222 24.29 -5.95 -16.27
CA HIS A 222 24.60 -6.61 -17.53
C HIS A 222 24.45 -8.15 -17.44
N LYS A 223 25.01 -8.78 -16.39
CA LYS A 223 24.89 -10.24 -16.21
C LYS A 223 23.44 -10.70 -16.06
N ASP A 224 22.63 -9.98 -15.29
CA ASP A 224 21.25 -10.34 -15.04
C ASP A 224 20.38 -10.12 -16.30
N VAL A 225 20.64 -9.06 -17.08
CA VAL A 225 20.01 -8.83 -18.39
C VAL A 225 20.35 -9.97 -19.37
N GLU A 226 21.62 -10.35 -19.48
CA GLU A 226 22.05 -11.44 -20.35
C GLU A 226 21.48 -12.80 -19.90
N ALA A 227 21.33 -13.03 -18.60
CA ALA A 227 20.68 -14.24 -18.08
C ALA A 227 19.21 -14.33 -18.52
N LEU A 228 18.47 -13.23 -18.48
CA LEU A 228 17.09 -13.19 -18.97
C LEU A 228 17.01 -13.37 -20.50
N ARG A 229 17.91 -12.74 -21.24
CA ARG A 229 18.01 -12.89 -22.72
C ARG A 229 18.31 -14.34 -23.11
N ALA A 230 19.19 -15.02 -22.36
CA ALA A 230 19.52 -16.43 -22.59
C ALA A 230 18.32 -17.37 -22.37
N LEU A 231 17.34 -16.99 -21.57
CA LEU A 231 16.07 -17.71 -21.39
C LEU A 231 15.05 -17.44 -22.50
N GLY A 232 15.37 -16.56 -23.44
CA GLY A 232 14.53 -16.24 -24.59
C GLY A 232 13.62 -15.03 -24.41
N TYR A 233 13.81 -14.25 -23.35
CA TYR A 233 13.13 -12.97 -23.15
C TYR A 233 13.81 -11.85 -23.94
N ILE A 234 13.04 -10.82 -24.31
CA ILE A 234 13.58 -9.60 -24.90
C ILE A 234 13.65 -8.57 -23.78
N VAL A 235 14.86 -8.11 -23.47
CA VAL A 235 15.13 -7.18 -22.36
C VAL A 235 15.93 -5.99 -22.87
N GLU A 236 15.41 -4.78 -22.64
CA GLU A 236 16.09 -3.53 -22.96
C GLU A 236 16.25 -2.68 -21.71
N VAL A 237 17.42 -2.08 -21.54
CA VAL A 237 17.69 -1.10 -20.47
C VAL A 237 17.50 0.28 -21.06
N LEU A 238 16.62 1.08 -20.44
CA LEU A 238 16.05 2.29 -21.03
C LEU A 238 16.32 3.52 -20.15
N ASP A 239 16.57 4.63 -20.81
CA ASP A 239 16.58 5.95 -20.18
C ASP A 239 15.14 6.46 -19.99
N ALA A 240 14.70 6.50 -18.73
CA ALA A 240 13.37 6.99 -18.32
C ALA A 240 13.42 8.39 -17.74
N SER A 241 14.48 9.13 -18.01
CA SER A 241 14.73 10.47 -17.43
C SER A 241 13.83 11.58 -17.98
N LEU A 242 12.95 11.29 -18.94
CA LEU A 242 12.13 12.27 -19.66
C LEU A 242 12.99 13.39 -20.30
N GLY A 243 14.07 12.97 -20.99
CA GLY A 243 15.02 13.85 -21.65
C GLY A 243 15.97 14.54 -20.66
N GLY A 244 16.43 13.82 -19.64
CA GLY A 244 17.42 14.30 -18.65
C GLY A 244 16.83 15.12 -17.50
N LYS A 245 15.50 15.14 -17.33
CA LYS A 245 14.84 15.91 -16.26
C LYS A 245 14.92 15.21 -14.91
N PHE A 246 14.83 13.88 -14.88
CA PHE A 246 14.80 13.07 -13.67
C PHE A 246 15.83 11.96 -13.70
N PRO A 247 16.42 11.56 -12.56
CA PRO A 247 17.40 10.47 -12.52
C PRO A 247 16.71 9.10 -12.48
N VAL A 248 15.94 8.79 -13.52
CA VAL A 248 15.10 7.59 -13.60
C VAL A 248 15.54 6.71 -14.75
N THR A 249 15.62 5.40 -14.49
CA THR A 249 15.90 4.36 -15.49
C THR A 249 14.75 3.37 -15.55
N ALA A 250 14.64 2.64 -16.65
CA ALA A 250 13.66 1.57 -16.79
C ALA A 250 14.28 0.33 -17.44
N ILE A 251 13.66 -0.83 -17.20
CA ILE A 251 13.95 -2.08 -17.91
C ILE A 251 12.65 -2.60 -18.47
N SER A 252 12.57 -2.70 -19.81
CA SER A 252 11.46 -3.39 -20.47
C SER A 252 11.75 -4.88 -20.59
N PHE A 253 10.71 -5.67 -20.34
CA PHE A 253 10.75 -7.11 -20.38
C PHE A 253 9.58 -7.61 -21.23
N ILE A 254 9.90 -8.27 -22.36
CA ILE A 254 8.91 -8.89 -23.24
C ILE A 254 9.07 -10.39 -23.17
N ASN A 255 7.97 -11.09 -22.94
CA ASN A 255 7.89 -12.53 -23.08
C ASN A 255 7.21 -12.87 -24.41
N PRO A 256 7.98 -13.31 -25.45
CA PRO A 256 7.41 -13.63 -26.76
C PRO A 256 6.46 -14.83 -26.74
N LYS A 257 6.59 -15.74 -25.75
CA LYS A 257 5.77 -16.94 -25.64
C LYS A 257 4.34 -16.64 -25.21
N THR A 258 4.19 -15.64 -24.30
CA THR A 258 2.89 -15.23 -23.77
C THR A 258 2.39 -13.93 -24.39
N SER A 259 3.20 -13.26 -25.24
CA SER A 259 2.90 -11.98 -25.86
C SER A 259 2.68 -10.85 -24.83
N THR A 260 3.45 -10.86 -23.75
CA THR A 260 3.29 -9.94 -22.63
C THR A 260 4.45 -8.96 -22.53
N LEU A 261 4.17 -7.78 -21.96
CA LEU A 261 5.13 -6.70 -21.73
C LEU A 261 5.05 -6.24 -20.28
N PHE A 262 6.19 -6.10 -19.65
CA PHE A 262 6.35 -5.48 -18.35
C PHE A 262 7.47 -4.44 -18.39
N VAL A 263 7.37 -3.38 -17.58
CA VAL A 263 8.41 -2.37 -17.45
C VAL A 263 8.61 -2.06 -15.97
N SER A 264 9.81 -2.29 -15.46
CA SER A 264 10.24 -1.84 -14.14
C SER A 264 10.92 -0.49 -14.23
N PHE A 265 10.85 0.27 -13.14
CA PHE A 265 11.49 1.58 -13.02
C PHE A 265 12.37 1.60 -11.77
N GLY A 266 13.33 2.51 -11.74
CA GLY A 266 14.16 2.79 -10.60
C GLY A 266 14.75 4.19 -10.73
N ALA A 267 14.92 4.87 -9.61
CA ALA A 267 15.47 6.22 -9.60
C ALA A 267 16.58 6.36 -8.57
N HIS A 268 17.63 7.05 -8.96
CA HIS A 268 18.71 7.50 -8.08
C HIS A 268 19.65 8.44 -8.83
N PRO A 269 20.24 9.48 -8.20
CA PRO A 269 21.26 10.32 -8.85
C PRO A 269 22.43 9.52 -9.44
N ILE A 270 22.93 8.51 -8.71
CA ILE A 270 23.97 7.59 -9.19
C ILE A 270 23.37 6.58 -10.13
N LEU A 271 23.77 6.58 -11.41
CA LEU A 271 23.20 5.72 -12.45
C LEU A 271 23.30 4.23 -12.12
N GLU A 272 24.42 3.75 -11.55
CA GLU A 272 24.58 2.36 -11.13
C GLU A 272 23.48 1.96 -10.12
N VAL A 273 23.22 2.79 -9.11
CA VAL A 273 22.19 2.55 -8.09
C VAL A 273 20.80 2.56 -8.72
N SER A 274 20.51 3.50 -9.63
CA SER A 274 19.23 3.54 -10.36
C SER A 274 18.99 2.25 -11.15
N LEU A 275 19.99 1.77 -11.90
CA LEU A 275 19.91 0.54 -12.70
C LEU A 275 19.78 -0.72 -11.83
N GLU A 276 20.53 -0.81 -10.72
CA GLU A 276 20.42 -1.93 -9.76
C GLU A 276 19.01 -1.97 -9.12
N ARG A 277 18.46 -0.82 -8.77
CA ARG A 277 17.08 -0.70 -8.26
C ARG A 277 16.07 -1.16 -9.28
N THR A 278 16.20 -0.71 -10.53
CA THR A 278 15.31 -1.11 -11.63
C THR A 278 15.32 -2.62 -11.85
N MET A 279 16.50 -3.26 -11.82
CA MET A 279 16.64 -4.71 -12.01
C MET A 279 16.07 -5.48 -10.82
N THR A 280 16.36 -5.06 -9.59
CA THR A 280 15.82 -5.73 -8.39
C THR A 280 14.31 -5.53 -8.26
N GLU A 281 13.75 -4.40 -8.74
CA GLU A 281 12.30 -4.16 -8.84
C GLU A 281 11.62 -5.14 -9.80
N LEU A 282 12.22 -5.37 -10.98
CA LEU A 282 11.72 -6.35 -11.95
C LEU A 282 11.51 -7.72 -11.32
N MET A 283 12.40 -8.14 -10.42
CA MET A 283 12.43 -9.48 -9.84
C MET A 283 11.87 -9.57 -8.41
N GLN A 284 11.43 -8.45 -7.82
CA GLN A 284 10.94 -8.45 -6.43
C GLN A 284 9.73 -9.37 -6.24
N GLY A 285 9.88 -10.34 -5.34
CA GLY A 285 8.82 -11.31 -5.03
C GLY A 285 8.54 -12.34 -6.12
N ARG A 286 9.22 -12.27 -7.27
CA ARG A 286 9.01 -13.14 -8.44
C ARG A 286 10.01 -14.28 -8.48
N SER A 287 9.60 -15.36 -9.13
CA SER A 287 10.46 -16.43 -9.64
C SER A 287 10.44 -16.39 -11.17
N LEU A 288 11.33 -17.13 -11.83
CA LEU A 288 11.35 -17.17 -13.29
C LEU A 288 10.04 -17.75 -13.88
N GLU A 289 9.35 -18.62 -13.12
CA GLU A 289 8.06 -19.19 -13.51
C GLU A 289 6.91 -18.17 -13.47
N ASN A 290 7.03 -17.11 -12.67
CA ASN A 290 5.99 -16.08 -12.51
C ASN A 290 6.14 -14.92 -13.52
N LEU A 291 7.11 -14.99 -14.44
CA LEU A 291 7.31 -13.97 -15.48
C LEU A 291 6.34 -14.12 -16.67
N ASP A 292 5.44 -15.08 -16.61
CA ASP A 292 4.43 -15.35 -17.65
C ASP A 292 3.08 -14.64 -17.39
N SER A 293 2.93 -13.97 -16.23
CA SER A 293 1.65 -13.40 -15.77
C SER A 293 1.45 -11.91 -16.07
N PHE A 294 2.27 -11.32 -16.93
CA PHE A 294 2.12 -9.91 -17.31
C PHE A 294 1.04 -9.68 -18.37
N GLU A 295 0.66 -8.41 -18.59
CA GLU A 295 -0.38 -8.02 -19.52
C GLU A 295 0.11 -7.93 -20.96
N THR A 296 -0.77 -8.24 -21.92
CA THR A 296 -0.53 -7.97 -23.35
C THR A 296 -0.72 -6.47 -23.61
N PRO A 297 0.23 -5.80 -24.31
CA PRO A 297 0.10 -4.38 -24.62
C PRO A 297 -1.06 -4.09 -25.58
N THR A 298 -1.56 -2.85 -25.58
CA THR A 298 -2.68 -2.40 -26.42
C THR A 298 -2.32 -1.15 -27.22
N PHE A 299 -3.01 -0.92 -28.36
CA PHE A 299 -3.00 0.36 -29.06
C PHE A 299 -4.03 1.34 -28.52
N ASP A 300 -4.95 0.87 -27.67
CA ASP A 300 -5.96 1.73 -27.05
C ASP A 300 -5.37 2.49 -25.84
N MET A 301 -4.93 3.70 -26.12
CA MET A 301 -4.36 4.57 -25.09
C MET A 301 -5.38 5.09 -24.09
N SER A 302 -6.69 4.98 -24.35
CA SER A 302 -7.70 5.33 -23.35
C SER A 302 -7.73 4.34 -22.19
N ILE A 303 -7.50 3.04 -22.48
CA ILE A 303 -7.34 2.00 -21.45
C ILE A 303 -6.02 2.22 -20.69
N VAL A 304 -4.93 2.55 -21.39
CA VAL A 304 -3.62 2.73 -20.77
C VAL A 304 -3.59 3.93 -19.81
N ALA A 305 -4.26 5.02 -20.19
CA ALA A 305 -4.31 6.25 -19.40
C ALA A 305 -5.44 6.28 -18.37
N ASP A 306 -6.25 5.23 -18.32
CA ASP A 306 -7.33 5.09 -17.33
C ASP A 306 -6.78 5.03 -15.89
N SER A 307 -7.49 5.64 -14.95
CA SER A 307 -7.07 5.74 -13.56
C SER A 307 -6.87 4.37 -12.90
N PHE A 308 -7.76 3.41 -13.16
CA PHE A 308 -7.64 2.04 -12.65
C PHE A 308 -6.39 1.34 -13.17
N ASN A 309 -6.08 1.53 -14.46
CA ASN A 309 -4.87 0.97 -15.04
C ASN A 309 -3.61 1.61 -14.45
N LEU A 310 -3.60 2.93 -14.27
CA LEU A 310 -2.49 3.63 -13.65
C LEU A 310 -2.29 3.20 -12.18
N GLU A 311 -3.38 3.01 -11.43
CA GLU A 311 -3.34 2.48 -10.08
C GLU A 311 -2.75 1.06 -10.02
N SER A 312 -3.14 0.16 -10.94
CA SER A 312 -2.60 -1.21 -11.03
C SER A 312 -1.08 -1.23 -11.20
N HIS A 313 -0.50 -0.23 -11.83
CA HIS A 313 0.96 -0.08 -11.91
C HIS A 313 1.62 0.26 -10.56
N PHE A 314 0.88 0.80 -9.59
CA PHE A 314 1.37 1.05 -8.22
C PHE A 314 1.15 -0.15 -7.31
N VAL A 315 -0.05 -0.74 -7.35
CA VAL A 315 -0.46 -1.78 -6.40
C VAL A 315 0.19 -3.12 -6.73
N ASP A 316 0.04 -3.58 -7.98
CA ASP A 316 0.42 -4.94 -8.38
C ASP A 316 1.55 -4.98 -9.40
N SER A 317 1.95 -3.85 -9.94
CA SER A 317 2.85 -3.74 -11.09
C SER A 317 2.35 -4.50 -12.35
N ASN A 318 1.04 -4.73 -12.47
CA ASN A 318 0.41 -5.52 -13.52
C ASN A 318 -0.44 -4.68 -14.49
N GLY A 319 -0.32 -3.37 -14.45
CA GLY A 319 -1.06 -2.50 -15.36
C GLY A 319 -0.71 -2.75 -16.84
N LYS A 320 -1.68 -2.48 -17.71
CA LYS A 320 -1.53 -2.60 -19.17
C LYS A 320 -0.71 -1.45 -19.76
N LEU A 321 0.20 -1.78 -20.68
CA LEU A 321 1.05 -0.82 -21.38
C LEU A 321 0.57 -0.61 -22.82
N GLY A 322 0.89 0.55 -23.39
CA GLY A 322 0.62 0.84 -24.79
C GLY A 322 1.70 0.30 -25.73
N PHE A 323 1.32 -0.18 -26.94
CA PHE A 323 2.28 -0.47 -27.99
C PHE A 323 3.11 0.75 -28.40
N SER A 324 2.61 1.97 -28.14
CA SER A 324 3.36 3.22 -28.34
C SER A 324 4.69 3.23 -27.59
N PHE A 325 4.78 2.61 -26.41
CA PHE A 325 6.01 2.42 -25.65
C PHE A 325 7.10 1.67 -26.44
N LEU A 326 6.71 0.72 -27.29
CA LEU A 326 7.60 -0.08 -28.12
C LEU A 326 7.94 0.56 -29.48
N SER A 327 7.50 1.80 -29.72
CA SER A 327 7.76 2.50 -30.98
C SER A 327 9.26 2.62 -31.28
N SER A 328 9.63 2.42 -32.56
CA SER A 328 10.99 2.69 -33.03
C SER A 328 11.32 4.19 -33.02
N LYS A 329 10.30 5.05 -33.17
CA LYS A 329 10.44 6.50 -33.04
C LYS A 329 10.42 6.87 -31.57
N LYS A 330 11.59 7.20 -31.02
CA LYS A 330 11.74 7.55 -29.63
C LYS A 330 11.17 8.94 -29.32
N SER A 331 10.60 9.10 -28.13
CA SER A 331 10.01 10.37 -27.65
C SER A 331 11.07 11.34 -27.15
N PHE A 332 12.23 10.85 -26.78
CA PHE A 332 13.36 11.61 -26.24
C PHE A 332 14.68 11.13 -26.85
N GLU A 333 15.68 12.02 -26.88
CA GLU A 333 17.07 11.63 -27.11
C GLU A 333 17.63 11.00 -25.82
N LEU A 334 18.64 10.14 -25.97
CA LEU A 334 19.35 9.56 -24.83
C LEU A 334 20.03 10.68 -24.04
N ALA A 335 19.70 10.79 -22.76
CA ALA A 335 20.26 11.80 -21.89
C ALA A 335 21.65 11.39 -21.33
N GLU A 336 22.46 12.38 -21.00
CA GLU A 336 23.69 12.18 -20.24
C GLU A 336 23.37 12.18 -18.74
N PHE A 337 23.69 11.08 -18.05
CA PHE A 337 23.62 10.99 -16.58
C PHE A 337 24.89 11.57 -15.98
N ALA A 338 24.94 12.89 -15.84
CA ALA A 338 26.16 13.63 -15.52
C ALA A 338 26.44 13.78 -14.00
N TYR A 339 25.60 13.16 -13.12
CA TYR A 339 25.83 13.24 -11.68
C TYR A 339 27.12 12.52 -11.29
N SER A 340 27.98 13.21 -10.51
CA SER A 340 29.30 12.72 -10.08
C SER A 340 29.58 12.92 -8.59
N GLY A 341 28.54 13.25 -7.79
CA GLY A 341 28.67 13.37 -6.33
C GLY A 341 28.93 12.02 -5.65
N ASN A 342 29.42 12.08 -4.41
CA ASN A 342 29.80 10.89 -3.66
C ASN A 342 29.34 10.90 -2.19
N SER A 343 28.36 11.75 -1.86
CA SER A 343 27.78 11.86 -0.52
C SER A 343 26.27 12.04 -0.58
N SER A 344 25.56 11.55 0.45
CA SER A 344 24.12 11.71 0.59
C SER A 344 23.69 13.19 0.56
N LYS A 345 24.57 14.11 0.98
CA LYS A 345 24.29 15.54 0.88
C LYS A 345 24.28 16.02 -0.57
N GLU A 346 25.25 15.65 -1.40
CA GLU A 346 25.31 16.04 -2.81
C GLU A 346 24.15 15.40 -3.60
N GLU A 347 23.81 14.16 -3.29
CA GLU A 347 22.64 13.47 -3.85
C GLU A 347 21.34 14.20 -3.52
N HIS A 348 21.17 14.56 -2.24
CA HIS A 348 20.02 15.33 -1.77
C HIS A 348 19.93 16.70 -2.45
N ASP A 349 21.03 17.45 -2.47
CA ASP A 349 21.06 18.79 -3.09
C ASP A 349 20.70 18.72 -4.58
N PHE A 350 21.21 17.70 -5.30
CA PHE A 350 20.87 17.45 -6.70
C PHE A 350 19.37 17.22 -6.92
N LEU A 351 18.74 16.36 -6.09
CA LEU A 351 17.30 16.06 -6.20
C LEU A 351 16.44 17.28 -5.84
N ILE A 352 16.82 18.03 -4.82
CA ILE A 352 16.16 19.28 -4.43
C ILE A 352 16.24 20.33 -5.56
N ASP A 353 17.36 20.43 -6.25
CA ASP A 353 17.54 21.40 -7.33
C ASP A 353 16.65 21.07 -8.55
N ILE A 354 16.34 19.81 -8.79
CA ILE A 354 15.34 19.43 -9.79
C ILE A 354 13.97 20.05 -9.45
N LEU A 355 13.50 19.89 -8.20
CA LEU A 355 12.21 20.45 -7.77
C LEU A 355 12.20 21.98 -7.76
N LYS A 356 13.31 22.62 -7.42
CA LYS A 356 13.45 24.08 -7.53
C LYS A 356 13.31 24.56 -8.97
N THR A 357 13.96 23.86 -9.94
CA THR A 357 13.82 24.22 -11.37
C THR A 357 12.40 24.05 -11.88
N MET A 358 11.64 23.13 -11.29
CA MET A 358 10.21 22.93 -11.57
C MET A 358 9.31 23.92 -10.81
N ASN A 359 9.87 24.76 -9.96
CA ASN A 359 9.14 25.66 -9.06
C ASN A 359 8.14 24.91 -8.16
N LYS A 360 8.57 23.75 -7.61
CA LYS A 360 7.75 22.93 -6.72
C LYS A 360 8.20 23.09 -5.27
N GLU A 361 7.22 23.22 -4.38
CA GLU A 361 7.45 23.28 -2.93
C GLU A 361 7.53 21.88 -2.34
N ILE A 362 8.27 21.76 -1.25
CA ILE A 362 8.45 20.51 -0.52
C ILE A 362 8.01 20.72 0.92
N TYR A 363 7.24 19.80 1.43
CA TYR A 363 6.84 19.73 2.83
C TYR A 363 7.45 18.47 3.45
N LEU A 364 8.22 18.64 4.52
CA LEU A 364 8.96 17.57 5.19
C LEU A 364 8.43 17.35 6.60
N ARG A 365 8.14 16.10 6.94
CA ARG A 365 7.96 15.62 8.31
C ARG A 365 9.01 14.56 8.62
N GLU A 366 9.62 14.67 9.78
CA GLU A 366 10.62 13.74 10.28
C GLU A 366 10.04 12.86 11.38
N TYR A 367 10.50 11.61 11.46
CA TYR A 367 10.13 10.63 12.46
C TYR A 367 11.40 9.96 13.01
N ASP A 368 11.57 9.99 14.33
CA ASP A 368 12.72 9.35 15.02
C ASP A 368 12.28 8.67 16.32
N TYR A 369 11.03 8.22 16.38
CA TYR A 369 10.45 7.66 17.59
C TYR A 369 11.01 6.30 17.98
N LEU A 370 11.60 5.56 17.03
CA LEU A 370 12.19 4.25 17.24
C LEU A 370 13.72 4.27 17.22
N GLY A 371 14.34 5.45 17.06
CA GLY A 371 15.79 5.57 16.99
C GLY A 371 16.42 5.16 15.65
N PHE A 372 15.61 5.07 14.60
CA PHE A 372 16.04 4.96 13.21
C PHE A 372 15.28 5.99 12.39
N TYR A 373 15.99 6.84 11.67
CA TYR A 373 15.39 8.00 11.04
C TYR A 373 14.44 7.59 9.90
N SER A 374 13.25 8.18 9.90
CA SER A 374 12.32 8.15 8.76
C SER A 374 11.82 9.56 8.45
N CYS A 375 11.33 9.75 7.24
CA CYS A 375 10.70 11.00 6.82
C CYS A 375 9.49 10.73 5.93
N GLN A 376 8.65 11.75 5.81
CA GLN A 376 7.64 11.88 4.77
C GLN A 376 7.88 13.19 4.05
N MET A 377 8.06 13.11 2.74
CA MET A 377 8.23 14.25 1.87
C MET A 377 7.01 14.37 0.96
N ILE A 378 6.35 15.52 1.00
CA ILE A 378 5.18 15.84 0.18
C ILE A 378 5.59 16.89 -0.83
N VAL A 379 5.36 16.63 -2.10
CA VAL A 379 5.57 17.56 -3.21
C VAL A 379 4.25 17.67 -3.99
N PRO A 380 3.40 18.63 -3.65
CA PRO A 380 2.08 18.76 -4.26
C PRO A 380 2.13 18.85 -5.80
N SER A 381 1.24 18.15 -6.47
CA SER A 381 1.16 17.93 -7.92
C SER A 381 2.30 17.08 -8.53
N ILE A 382 3.09 16.40 -7.69
CA ILE A 382 4.19 15.51 -8.12
C ILE A 382 4.13 14.17 -7.38
N SER A 383 3.84 14.20 -6.08
CA SER A 383 3.97 13.00 -5.22
C SER A 383 2.65 12.34 -4.85
N GLU A 384 1.51 12.84 -5.34
CA GLU A 384 0.23 12.15 -5.20
C GLU A 384 0.27 10.80 -5.95
N VAL A 385 -0.26 9.76 -5.30
CA VAL A 385 -0.49 8.44 -5.92
C VAL A 385 -1.88 8.41 -6.54
N TYR A 386 -2.85 9.01 -5.86
CA TYR A 386 -4.24 9.08 -6.27
C TYR A 386 -4.64 10.50 -6.66
N PRO A 387 -5.64 10.66 -7.54
CA PRO A 387 -6.13 11.98 -7.94
C PRO A 387 -6.77 12.70 -6.76
N ILE A 388 -6.71 14.04 -6.77
CA ILE A 388 -7.29 14.87 -5.70
C ILE A 388 -8.81 14.72 -5.57
N GLU A 389 -9.48 14.34 -6.65
CA GLU A 389 -10.90 14.04 -6.68
C GLU A 389 -11.27 12.87 -5.73
N ASP A 390 -10.34 11.99 -5.39
CA ASP A 390 -10.55 10.88 -4.46
C ASP A 390 -10.78 11.34 -3.02
N LEU A 391 -10.42 12.57 -2.68
CA LEU A 391 -10.82 13.18 -1.41
C LEU A 391 -12.34 13.34 -1.27
N ILE A 392 -13.09 13.29 -2.38
CA ILE A 392 -14.54 13.38 -2.42
C ILE A 392 -15.17 12.05 -2.81
N TYR A 393 -14.71 11.44 -3.93
CA TYR A 393 -15.39 10.31 -4.55
C TYR A 393 -14.94 8.95 -4.05
N ASN A 394 -13.67 8.79 -3.64
CA ASN A 394 -13.09 7.54 -3.12
C ASN A 394 -12.47 7.70 -1.73
N ASN A 395 -13.03 8.60 -0.93
CA ASN A 395 -12.49 8.91 0.38
C ASN A 395 -12.60 7.71 1.32
N LYS A 396 -11.50 7.31 1.94
CA LYS A 396 -11.49 6.22 2.92
C LYS A 396 -12.47 6.43 4.06
N ASN A 397 -12.69 7.68 4.49
CA ASN A 397 -13.60 7.99 5.60
C ASN A 397 -15.07 7.65 5.32
N ASN A 398 -15.48 7.41 4.07
CA ASN A 398 -16.81 6.94 3.72
C ASN A 398 -17.20 5.65 4.47
N GLY A 399 -16.22 4.84 4.86
CA GLY A 399 -16.43 3.64 5.66
C GLY A 399 -16.78 3.89 7.14
N LYS A 400 -16.62 5.13 7.66
CA LYS A 400 -16.83 5.39 9.12
C LYS A 400 -18.28 5.19 9.55
N LEU A 401 -19.23 5.69 8.79
CA LEU A 401 -20.65 5.55 9.09
C LEU A 401 -21.06 4.07 9.08
N ILE A 402 -20.66 3.35 8.03
CA ILE A 402 -20.95 1.92 7.90
C ILE A 402 -20.28 1.13 9.03
N ARG A 403 -19.05 1.48 9.41
CA ARG A 403 -18.36 0.87 10.56
C ARG A 403 -19.17 1.01 11.84
N ASP A 404 -19.68 2.20 12.11
CA ASP A 404 -20.48 2.45 13.31
C ASP A 404 -21.77 1.63 13.28
N MET A 405 -22.47 1.61 12.15
CA MET A 405 -23.67 0.80 11.94
C MET A 405 -23.41 -0.71 12.11
N VAL A 406 -22.25 -1.21 11.64
CA VAL A 406 -21.89 -2.64 11.76
C VAL A 406 -21.51 -2.97 13.21
N LEU A 407 -20.65 -2.18 13.85
CA LEU A 407 -20.14 -2.46 15.20
C LEU A 407 -21.19 -2.23 16.29
N ASN A 408 -22.11 -1.29 16.10
CA ASN A 408 -23.16 -0.90 17.01
C ASN A 408 -24.57 -1.22 16.44
N PHE A 409 -24.66 -2.28 15.64
CA PHE A 409 -25.85 -2.68 14.90
C PHE A 409 -27.17 -2.54 15.68
N LYS A 410 -27.19 -2.91 16.96
CA LYS A 410 -28.40 -2.84 17.81
C LYS A 410 -28.89 -1.43 18.10
N GLU A 411 -28.10 -0.41 17.79
CA GLU A 411 -28.44 1.00 17.99
C GLU A 411 -29.07 1.63 16.76
N TYR A 412 -29.07 0.91 15.62
CA TYR A 412 -29.60 1.37 14.32
C TYR A 412 -30.82 0.57 13.88
N ASP A 413 -31.68 1.21 13.10
CA ASP A 413 -32.78 0.52 12.40
C ASP A 413 -32.19 -0.27 11.22
N PRO A 414 -32.53 -1.57 11.07
CA PRO A 414 -32.07 -2.37 9.94
C PRO A 414 -32.42 -1.76 8.57
N GLU A 415 -33.57 -1.06 8.43
CA GLU A 415 -33.92 -0.34 7.19
C GLU A 415 -32.92 0.78 6.87
N ASP A 416 -32.51 1.56 7.86
CA ASP A 416 -31.52 2.64 7.67
C ASP A 416 -30.15 2.08 7.27
N ILE A 417 -29.76 0.95 7.86
CA ILE A 417 -28.51 0.26 7.46
C ILE A 417 -28.60 -0.20 6.01
N MET A 418 -29.74 -0.84 5.62
CA MET A 418 -29.92 -1.33 4.26
C MET A 418 -29.81 -0.19 3.24
N ILE A 419 -30.45 0.95 3.48
CA ILE A 419 -30.37 2.15 2.62
C ILE A 419 -28.92 2.59 2.37
N GLU A 420 -28.08 2.55 3.42
CA GLU A 420 -26.68 2.96 3.31
C GLU A 420 -25.80 1.94 2.56
N ILE A 421 -26.07 0.65 2.71
CA ILE A 421 -25.23 -0.40 2.10
C ILE A 421 -25.70 -0.81 0.71
N GLU A 422 -26.96 -0.57 0.31
CA GLU A 422 -27.48 -0.91 -1.04
C GLU A 422 -26.72 -0.19 -2.16
N ARG A 423 -26.25 1.01 -1.91
CA ARG A 423 -25.47 1.82 -2.87
C ARG A 423 -24.02 1.33 -3.06
N LEU A 424 -23.55 0.42 -2.22
CA LEU A 424 -22.19 -0.12 -2.28
C LEU A 424 -22.15 -1.32 -3.23
N GLU A 425 -21.01 -1.49 -3.91
CA GLU A 425 -20.79 -2.64 -4.79
C GLU A 425 -20.70 -3.95 -4.00
N ASP A 426 -21.40 -4.99 -4.43
CA ASP A 426 -21.47 -6.28 -3.74
C ASP A 426 -20.11 -6.98 -3.57
N SER A 427 -19.14 -6.66 -4.43
CA SER A 427 -17.76 -7.15 -4.35
C SER A 427 -16.89 -6.46 -3.29
N LEU A 428 -17.42 -5.45 -2.59
CA LEU A 428 -16.68 -4.64 -1.64
C LEU A 428 -16.14 -5.49 -0.48
N ASN A 429 -14.83 -5.36 -0.22
CA ASN A 429 -14.20 -5.93 0.96
C ASN A 429 -14.57 -5.11 2.21
N MET A 430 -15.53 -5.61 2.99
CA MET A 430 -16.04 -4.92 4.17
C MET A 430 -14.95 -4.69 5.23
N GLU A 431 -14.06 -5.66 5.46
CA GLU A 431 -12.98 -5.51 6.45
C GLU A 431 -12.11 -4.29 6.15
N LYS A 432 -11.68 -4.16 4.88
CA LYS A 432 -10.87 -3.03 4.44
C LYS A 432 -11.67 -1.72 4.44
N TYR A 433 -12.95 -1.78 4.03
CA TYR A 433 -13.81 -0.61 3.92
C TYR A 433 -14.14 0.04 5.27
N ILE A 434 -14.32 -0.78 6.32
CA ILE A 434 -14.63 -0.28 7.67
C ILE A 434 -13.45 -0.34 8.65
N GLY A 435 -12.33 -0.98 8.26
CA GLY A 435 -11.08 -0.96 9.02
C GLY A 435 -11.01 -1.91 10.21
N VAL A 436 -11.67 -3.07 10.15
CA VAL A 436 -11.62 -4.11 11.19
C VAL A 436 -11.32 -5.47 10.57
N ILE A 437 -10.98 -6.47 11.38
CA ILE A 437 -10.76 -7.85 10.92
C ILE A 437 -11.78 -8.75 11.62
N PHE A 438 -12.59 -9.47 10.85
CA PHE A 438 -13.61 -10.38 11.37
C PHE A 438 -13.09 -11.82 11.51
N GLU A 439 -13.76 -12.63 12.34
CA GLU A 439 -13.41 -14.04 12.53
C GLU A 439 -13.67 -14.90 11.29
N GLU A 440 -14.72 -14.58 10.53
CA GLU A 440 -15.08 -15.24 9.27
C GLU A 440 -14.99 -14.23 8.11
N ASN A 441 -14.89 -14.70 6.89
CA ASN A 441 -14.94 -13.84 5.70
C ASN A 441 -16.30 -13.12 5.68
N PHE A 442 -16.30 -11.89 6.14
CA PHE A 442 -17.48 -11.04 6.20
C PHE A 442 -17.46 -10.12 4.99
N ASN A 443 -18.31 -10.37 4.03
CA ASN A 443 -18.46 -9.55 2.84
C ASN A 443 -19.79 -8.80 2.85
N LEU A 444 -19.95 -7.85 1.93
CA LEU A 444 -21.13 -7.01 1.88
C LEU A 444 -22.41 -7.80 1.58
N LEU A 445 -22.34 -8.78 0.67
CA LEU A 445 -23.49 -9.63 0.33
C LEU A 445 -23.99 -10.43 1.54
N GLU A 446 -23.07 -11.03 2.31
CA GLU A 446 -23.44 -11.73 3.54
C GLU A 446 -24.05 -10.79 4.58
N PHE A 447 -23.54 -9.57 4.67
CA PHE A 447 -24.11 -8.56 5.56
C PHE A 447 -25.53 -8.16 5.11
N LYS A 448 -25.76 -7.93 3.81
CA LYS A 448 -27.09 -7.69 3.26
C LYS A 448 -28.06 -8.85 3.59
N ALA A 449 -27.61 -10.10 3.41
CA ALA A 449 -28.43 -11.27 3.76
C ALA A 449 -28.83 -11.30 5.25
N GLN A 450 -27.90 -10.92 6.12
CA GLN A 450 -28.16 -10.81 7.56
C GLN A 450 -29.20 -9.72 7.87
N ILE A 451 -29.10 -8.55 7.21
CA ILE A 451 -30.09 -7.47 7.37
C ILE A 451 -31.47 -7.90 6.83
N TYR A 452 -31.53 -8.60 5.69
CA TYR A 452 -32.80 -9.14 5.16
C TYR A 452 -33.48 -10.07 6.17
N LEU A 453 -32.74 -10.93 6.87
CA LEU A 453 -33.30 -11.75 7.95
C LEU A 453 -33.89 -10.91 9.09
N GLU A 454 -33.18 -9.83 9.50
CA GLU A 454 -33.66 -8.91 10.55
C GLU A 454 -34.93 -8.15 10.12
N LEU A 455 -35.07 -7.86 8.81
CA LEU A 455 -36.27 -7.25 8.22
C LEU A 455 -37.44 -8.25 7.99
N GLY A 456 -37.18 -9.54 8.21
CA GLY A 456 -38.14 -10.60 7.92
C GLY A 456 -38.28 -10.95 6.44
N GLU A 457 -37.36 -10.47 5.60
CA GLU A 457 -37.29 -10.75 4.15
C GLU A 457 -36.45 -12.02 3.92
N VAL A 458 -37.01 -13.16 4.36
CA VAL A 458 -36.30 -14.44 4.42
C VAL A 458 -35.89 -14.95 3.03
N ASP A 459 -36.74 -14.78 2.03
CA ASP A 459 -36.48 -15.29 0.67
C ASP A 459 -35.25 -14.63 0.05
N GLU A 460 -35.08 -13.32 0.19
CA GLU A 460 -33.95 -12.55 -0.28
C GLU A 460 -32.65 -12.98 0.44
N ALA A 461 -32.73 -13.24 1.73
CA ALA A 461 -31.60 -13.74 2.51
C ALA A 461 -31.15 -15.14 2.05
N LEU A 462 -32.11 -16.05 1.83
CA LEU A 462 -31.84 -17.42 1.38
C LEU A 462 -31.20 -17.45 -0.02
N GLU A 463 -31.64 -16.60 -0.95
CA GLU A 463 -31.03 -16.48 -2.28
C GLU A 463 -29.54 -16.16 -2.21
N ILE A 464 -29.14 -15.26 -1.32
CA ILE A 464 -27.73 -14.91 -1.11
C ILE A 464 -26.97 -16.05 -0.43
N PHE A 465 -27.52 -16.63 0.64
CA PHE A 465 -26.85 -17.69 1.39
C PHE A 465 -26.66 -18.99 0.60
N GLU A 466 -27.47 -19.25 -0.42
CA GLU A 466 -27.32 -20.41 -1.31
C GLU A 466 -25.92 -20.43 -1.98
N TYR A 467 -25.35 -19.26 -2.27
CA TYR A 467 -24.04 -19.12 -2.92
C TYR A 467 -22.91 -18.68 -1.97
N SER A 468 -23.23 -18.51 -0.69
CA SER A 468 -22.25 -18.08 0.33
C SER A 468 -21.42 -19.25 0.85
N ASP A 469 -20.19 -18.95 1.30
CA ASP A 469 -19.34 -19.89 2.04
C ASP A 469 -19.67 -19.94 3.54
N ASN A 470 -20.62 -19.13 4.02
CA ASN A 470 -21.06 -19.09 5.40
C ASN A 470 -21.82 -20.37 5.78
N LYS A 471 -21.24 -21.17 6.69
CA LYS A 471 -21.80 -22.47 7.09
C LYS A 471 -23.14 -22.34 7.82
N LEU A 472 -23.35 -21.26 8.57
CA LEU A 472 -24.61 -21.01 9.27
C LEU A 472 -25.69 -20.58 8.26
N GLY A 473 -25.35 -19.69 7.32
CA GLY A 473 -26.24 -19.30 6.23
C GLY A 473 -26.68 -20.50 5.39
N ARG A 474 -25.75 -21.37 4.98
CA ARG A 474 -26.07 -22.63 4.28
C ARG A 474 -26.98 -23.57 5.08
N LEU A 475 -26.77 -23.66 6.41
CA LEU A 475 -27.63 -24.44 7.27
C LEU A 475 -29.07 -23.86 7.30
N ILE A 476 -29.20 -22.53 7.38
CA ILE A 476 -30.48 -21.84 7.32
C ILE A 476 -31.22 -22.19 6.01
N VAL A 477 -30.51 -22.13 4.86
CA VAL A 477 -31.06 -22.54 3.56
C VAL A 477 -31.57 -23.98 3.60
N GLU A 478 -30.81 -24.93 4.13
CA GLU A 478 -31.23 -26.33 4.18
C GLU A 478 -32.38 -26.57 5.15
N LEU A 479 -32.46 -25.84 6.25
CA LEU A 479 -33.62 -25.93 7.16
C LEU A 479 -34.87 -25.31 6.54
N ALA A 480 -34.75 -24.18 5.84
CA ALA A 480 -35.86 -23.60 5.09
C ALA A 480 -36.38 -24.56 3.98
N ARG A 481 -35.49 -25.22 3.22
CA ARG A 481 -35.84 -26.26 2.25
C ARG A 481 -36.54 -27.46 2.89
N MET A 482 -36.09 -27.84 4.08
CA MET A 482 -36.73 -28.95 4.84
C MET A 482 -38.16 -28.58 5.20
N GLU A 483 -38.40 -27.33 5.62
CA GLU A 483 -39.77 -26.83 5.91
C GLU A 483 -40.62 -26.76 4.64
N GLU A 484 -40.11 -26.23 3.53
CA GLU A 484 -40.78 -26.17 2.24
C GLU A 484 -41.19 -27.56 1.75
N LEU A 485 -40.37 -28.58 1.99
CA LEU A 485 -40.61 -29.97 1.63
C LEU A 485 -41.50 -30.72 2.65
N GLU A 486 -42.02 -30.06 3.67
CA GLU A 486 -42.82 -30.61 4.75
C GLU A 486 -42.17 -31.85 5.44
N LEU A 487 -40.82 -31.83 5.59
CA LEU A 487 -40.08 -32.91 6.23
C LEU A 487 -40.08 -32.78 7.76
N ASP A 488 -40.20 -33.91 8.48
CA ASP A 488 -40.20 -33.92 9.94
C ASP A 488 -38.77 -33.77 10.47
N PHE A 489 -38.46 -32.66 11.18
CA PHE A 489 -37.18 -32.41 11.79
C PHE A 489 -36.66 -33.57 12.62
N SER A 490 -37.55 -34.27 13.35
CA SER A 490 -37.17 -35.40 14.21
C SER A 490 -36.52 -36.57 13.46
N GLU A 491 -36.80 -36.72 12.18
CA GLU A 491 -36.20 -37.77 11.33
C GLU A 491 -34.77 -37.43 10.94
N TYR A 492 -34.38 -36.15 10.93
CA TYR A 492 -33.09 -35.66 10.46
C TYR A 492 -32.22 -35.05 11.58
N GLU A 493 -32.75 -34.91 12.79
CA GLU A 493 -32.13 -34.24 13.93
C GLU A 493 -30.71 -34.75 14.18
N GLU A 494 -30.51 -36.07 14.26
CA GLU A 494 -29.18 -36.66 14.51
C GLU A 494 -28.21 -36.40 13.36
N ALA A 495 -28.70 -36.47 12.12
CA ALA A 495 -27.89 -36.19 10.93
C ALA A 495 -27.45 -34.75 10.88
N LEU A 496 -28.35 -33.80 11.11
CA LEU A 496 -28.08 -32.37 11.17
C LEU A 496 -27.05 -32.03 12.28
N TYR A 497 -27.22 -32.63 13.47
CA TYR A 497 -26.27 -32.43 14.58
C TYR A 497 -24.87 -33.00 14.27
N ASN A 498 -24.78 -34.08 13.50
CA ASN A 498 -23.51 -34.67 13.09
C ASN A 498 -22.80 -33.85 12.01
N VAL A 499 -23.55 -33.21 11.10
CA VAL A 499 -23.01 -32.41 10.00
C VAL A 499 -22.63 -31.00 10.47
N PHE A 500 -23.51 -30.32 11.23
CA PHE A 500 -23.36 -28.90 11.54
C PHE A 500 -23.08 -28.59 13.03
N SER A 501 -23.15 -29.55 13.92
CA SER A 501 -23.22 -29.46 15.37
C SER A 501 -24.59 -29.03 15.91
N LYS A 502 -24.92 -29.59 17.10
CA LYS A 502 -26.20 -29.28 17.77
C LYS A 502 -26.40 -27.80 18.05
N GLU A 503 -25.34 -27.10 18.46
CA GLU A 503 -25.39 -25.68 18.79
C GLU A 503 -25.79 -24.83 17.56
N LYS A 504 -25.13 -25.09 16.42
CA LYS A 504 -25.42 -24.35 15.17
C LYS A 504 -26.84 -24.63 14.65
N VAL A 505 -27.31 -25.86 14.73
CA VAL A 505 -28.67 -26.23 14.28
C VAL A 505 -29.72 -25.52 15.14
N LEU A 506 -29.55 -25.53 16.48
CA LEU A 506 -30.48 -24.83 17.38
C LEU A 506 -30.46 -23.33 17.17
N LYS A 507 -29.29 -22.76 16.89
CA LYS A 507 -29.16 -21.33 16.57
C LYS A 507 -29.88 -21.00 15.25
N ALA A 508 -29.67 -21.80 14.21
CA ALA A 508 -30.30 -21.58 12.91
C ALA A 508 -31.85 -21.67 12.97
N LEU A 509 -32.37 -22.60 13.73
CA LEU A 509 -33.83 -22.70 13.95
C LEU A 509 -34.39 -21.44 14.63
N LYS A 510 -33.73 -20.95 15.67
CA LYS A 510 -34.17 -19.73 16.35
C LYS A 510 -34.07 -18.48 15.46
N ILE A 511 -33.10 -18.44 14.53
CA ILE A 511 -32.99 -17.35 13.57
C ILE A 511 -34.15 -17.40 12.58
N LEU A 512 -34.51 -18.57 12.07
CA LEU A 512 -35.69 -18.75 11.18
C LEU A 512 -37.00 -18.42 11.90
N ASP A 513 -37.09 -18.74 13.20
CA ASP A 513 -38.27 -18.39 14.03
C ASP A 513 -38.29 -16.90 14.42
N GLY A 514 -37.26 -16.11 14.10
CA GLY A 514 -37.13 -14.71 14.50
C GLY A 514 -36.77 -14.48 15.99
N ASP A 515 -36.38 -15.54 16.71
CA ASP A 515 -36.06 -15.49 18.13
C ASP A 515 -34.62 -15.05 18.43
N GLU A 516 -33.71 -15.17 17.46
CA GLU A 516 -32.29 -14.77 17.55
C GLU A 516 -31.84 -13.99 16.33
N THR A 517 -31.03 -12.99 16.55
CA THR A 517 -30.34 -12.22 15.49
C THR A 517 -29.23 -13.04 14.85
N PHE A 518 -29.15 -13.02 13.51
CA PHE A 518 -28.07 -13.66 12.77
C PHE A 518 -26.78 -12.84 12.76
N ILE A 519 -26.87 -11.53 12.95
CA ILE A 519 -25.72 -10.64 12.80
C ILE A 519 -24.63 -11.00 13.79
N ASN A 520 -23.54 -11.52 13.25
CA ASN A 520 -22.34 -11.89 13.99
C ASN A 520 -21.19 -11.00 13.59
N VAL A 521 -20.90 -9.98 14.38
CA VAL A 521 -19.78 -9.05 14.24
C VAL A 521 -18.61 -9.42 15.15
N SER A 522 -18.31 -10.70 15.26
CA SER A 522 -17.15 -11.16 16.02
C SER A 522 -15.85 -10.73 15.35
N LEU A 523 -15.08 -9.91 16.05
CA LEU A 523 -13.78 -9.46 15.56
C LEU A 523 -12.72 -10.53 15.79
N HIS A 524 -11.89 -10.77 14.76
CA HIS A 524 -10.80 -11.73 14.81
C HIS A 524 -9.72 -11.30 15.80
N GLN A 525 -9.04 -12.27 16.41
CA GLN A 525 -7.92 -12.01 17.33
C GLN A 525 -6.80 -11.16 16.69
N ASP A 526 -6.63 -11.23 15.38
CA ASP A 526 -5.66 -10.42 14.64
C ASP A 526 -5.95 -8.92 14.74
N TYR A 527 -7.23 -8.50 14.82
CA TYR A 527 -7.55 -7.11 15.06
C TYR A 527 -7.06 -6.64 16.43
N GLN A 528 -7.25 -7.45 17.48
CA GLN A 528 -6.73 -7.16 18.82
C GLN A 528 -5.19 -7.18 18.84
N ASN A 529 -4.56 -8.09 18.09
CA ASN A 529 -3.10 -8.14 17.97
C ASN A 529 -2.56 -6.86 17.33
N MET A 530 -3.22 -6.37 16.28
CA MET A 530 -2.89 -5.10 15.62
C MET A 530 -3.04 -3.92 16.59
N LEU A 531 -4.13 -3.85 17.37
CA LEU A 531 -4.33 -2.81 18.38
C LEU A 531 -3.27 -2.87 19.48
N ASN A 532 -2.89 -4.06 19.94
CA ASN A 532 -1.84 -4.26 20.95
C ASN A 532 -0.47 -3.80 20.43
N LEU A 533 -0.17 -4.07 19.15
CA LEU A 533 1.05 -3.57 18.52
C LEU A 533 1.05 -2.04 18.44
N TYR A 534 -0.09 -1.46 18.03
CA TYR A 534 -0.26 -0.02 18.01
C TYR A 534 -0.04 0.62 19.37
N ASP A 535 -0.62 0.06 20.45
CA ASP A 535 -0.46 0.54 21.83
C ASP A 535 1.01 0.56 22.29
N LYS A 536 1.81 -0.43 21.88
CA LYS A 536 3.26 -0.43 22.16
C LYS A 536 3.97 0.72 21.45
N LEU A 537 3.60 0.99 20.20
CA LEU A 537 4.17 2.08 19.39
C LEU A 537 3.73 3.45 19.91
N GLU A 538 2.45 3.63 20.23
CA GLU A 538 1.92 4.85 20.81
C GLU A 538 2.68 5.21 22.10
N LYS A 539 2.83 4.26 23.03
CA LYS A 539 3.62 4.46 24.26
C LYS A 539 5.04 4.91 23.96
N LYS A 540 5.73 4.29 22.99
CA LYS A 540 7.11 4.70 22.63
C LYS A 540 7.15 6.10 22.08
N LYS A 541 6.24 6.49 21.19
CA LYS A 541 6.14 7.84 20.62
C LYS A 541 5.92 8.90 21.71
N PHE A 542 5.07 8.62 22.69
CA PHE A 542 4.73 9.56 23.76
C PHE A 542 5.75 9.61 24.91
N LEU A 543 6.66 8.63 25.02
CA LEU A 543 7.76 8.65 26.00
C LEU A 543 8.95 9.49 25.54
N MET A 544 9.03 9.87 24.27
CA MET A 544 10.14 10.65 23.71
C MET A 544 10.00 12.16 23.91
N ILE A 545 8.91 12.61 24.55
CA ILE A 545 8.65 14.00 24.93
C ILE A 545 9.00 14.19 26.39
#